data_0ebe61dd7cd03849f3eee446674ce00c
#
_entry.id   0ebe61dd7cd03849f3eee446674ce00c
#
_cell.length_a   1.000
_cell.length_b   1.000
_cell.length_c   1.000
_cell.angle_alpha   90.00
_cell.angle_beta   90.00
_cell.angle_gamma   90.00
#
_symmetry.space_group_name_H-M   'P 1'
#
loop_
_entity.id
_entity.type
_entity.pdbx_description
1 polymer ?
#
loop_
_entity_poly.entity_id
_entity_poly.type
_entity_poly.pdbx_seq_one_letter_code
_entity_poly.pdbx_strand_id
1 'polypeptide(L)'
;YTALTEVAGEYENAKVFSDIGCYTLGWLSPFHAIDTCVDMGASITMAKGAADAGQHPALAVIGDSTFTHSGMTGLLDAVNEGTNITVVISDNLTTGMTGGQDSAGTGRLEQICAGLGVDPAHIRVVVPLPRTREEMKAMLREEIAYDGVSVIIPRRECIQTAKRHNATKQKQ
;
A
#
# COMPACT_ATOMS: atom_id res chain seq x y z
N TYR A 1 0.24 9.76 -0.83
CA TYR A 1 1.30 9.98 0.18
C TYR A 1 0.95 11.10 1.17
N THR A 2 0.39 12.22 0.78
CA THR A 2 0.13 13.35 1.70
C THR A 2 -0.56 12.91 3.01
N ALA A 3 -1.64 12.12 2.93
CA ALA A 3 -2.32 11.61 4.12
C ALA A 3 -1.42 10.69 4.96
N LEU A 4 -0.65 9.80 4.31
CA LEU A 4 0.29 8.90 4.98
C LEU A 4 1.37 9.67 5.72
N THR A 5 2.01 10.65 5.06
CA THR A 5 3.07 11.48 5.67
C THR A 5 2.55 12.27 6.87
N GLU A 6 1.34 12.84 6.76
CA GLU A 6 0.74 13.60 7.85
C GLU A 6 0.41 12.70 9.06
N VAL A 7 -0.20 11.54 8.82
CA VAL A 7 -0.54 10.62 9.93
C VAL A 7 0.71 9.98 10.53
N ALA A 8 1.68 9.55 9.72
CA ALA A 8 2.95 9.04 10.24
C ALA A 8 3.68 10.09 11.09
N GLY A 9 3.63 11.36 10.70
CA GLY A 9 4.21 12.47 11.48
C GLY A 9 3.53 12.76 12.82
N GLU A 10 2.37 12.17 13.11
CA GLU A 10 1.71 12.26 14.42
C GLU A 10 2.33 11.32 15.47
N TYR A 11 3.15 10.37 15.03
CA TYR A 11 3.82 9.38 15.87
C TYR A 11 5.34 9.62 15.88
N GLU A 12 5.94 9.69 17.04
CA GLU A 12 7.38 9.98 17.20
C GLU A 12 8.27 8.97 16.49
N ASN A 13 7.85 7.70 16.48
CA ASN A 13 8.67 6.58 15.97
C ASN A 13 8.06 5.86 14.75
N ALA A 14 7.04 6.42 14.07
CA ALA A 14 6.47 5.76 12.90
C ALA A 14 7.54 5.52 11.83
N LYS A 15 7.50 4.32 11.22
CA LYS A 15 8.38 3.95 10.10
C LYS A 15 7.58 3.45 8.92
N VAL A 16 7.94 3.94 7.73
CA VAL A 16 7.33 3.58 6.46
C VAL A 16 8.33 2.78 5.62
N PHE A 17 8.08 1.51 5.50
CA PHE A 17 8.86 0.56 4.72
C PHE A 17 8.28 0.45 3.32
N SER A 18 9.11 0.61 2.30
CA SER A 18 8.70 0.48 0.91
C SER A 18 9.61 -0.47 0.14
N ASP A 19 9.21 -0.77 -1.06
CA ASP A 19 9.96 -1.55 -2.03
C ASP A 19 9.88 -0.91 -3.44
N ILE A 20 10.20 -1.65 -4.50
CA ILE A 20 10.40 -1.10 -5.84
C ILE A 20 9.10 -1.08 -6.64
N GLY A 21 8.69 0.13 -7.04
CA GLY A 21 7.54 0.38 -7.92
C GLY A 21 7.30 1.87 -8.13
N CYS A 22 6.20 2.25 -8.81
CA CYS A 22 5.84 3.67 -9.01
C CYS A 22 5.67 4.42 -7.68
N TYR A 23 5.25 3.72 -6.64
CA TYR A 23 5.09 4.28 -5.28
C TYR A 23 6.42 4.60 -4.60
N THR A 24 7.56 4.08 -5.07
CA THR A 24 8.91 4.47 -4.59
C THR A 24 9.17 5.98 -4.78
N LEU A 25 8.46 6.64 -5.69
CA LEU A 25 8.51 8.10 -5.83
C LEU A 25 8.10 8.86 -4.57
N GLY A 26 7.42 8.22 -3.61
CA GLY A 26 7.16 8.76 -2.28
C GLY A 26 8.43 9.06 -1.47
N TRP A 27 9.58 8.51 -1.82
CA TRP A 27 10.89 8.87 -1.27
C TRP A 27 11.29 10.31 -1.57
N LEU A 28 10.89 10.81 -2.74
CA LEU A 28 11.30 12.12 -3.25
C LEU A 28 10.46 13.26 -2.69
N SER A 29 11.00 14.48 -2.80
CA SER A 29 10.26 15.70 -2.54
C SER A 29 8.99 15.75 -3.43
N PRO A 30 7.86 16.24 -2.93
CA PRO A 30 7.67 16.90 -1.62
C PRO A 30 7.28 15.94 -0.48
N PHE A 31 7.19 14.63 -0.72
CA PHE A 31 6.59 13.70 0.24
C PHE A 31 7.55 13.25 1.34
N HIS A 32 8.76 12.81 0.97
CA HIS A 32 9.72 12.19 1.92
C HIS A 32 9.03 11.20 2.87
N ALA A 33 8.14 10.36 2.30
CA ALA A 33 7.19 9.53 3.03
C ALA A 33 7.70 8.11 3.30
N ILE A 34 8.93 7.80 2.92
CA ILE A 34 9.50 6.45 2.96
C ILE A 34 10.81 6.50 3.73
N ASP A 35 10.97 5.61 4.72
CA ASP A 35 12.21 5.49 5.51
C ASP A 35 13.19 4.48 4.92
N THR A 36 12.68 3.41 4.28
CA THR A 36 13.50 2.36 3.67
C THR A 36 12.93 1.90 2.34
N CYS A 37 13.81 1.47 1.43
CA CYS A 37 13.41 0.90 0.14
C CYS A 37 14.46 -0.14 -0.27
N VAL A 38 14.02 -1.41 -0.45
CA VAL A 38 14.89 -2.51 -0.86
C VAL A 38 14.32 -3.16 -2.13
N ASP A 39 14.30 -4.48 -2.28
CA ASP A 39 13.82 -5.18 -3.46
C ASP A 39 12.28 -5.38 -3.45
N MET A 40 11.74 -5.81 -4.60
CA MET A 40 10.30 -6.01 -4.77
C MET A 40 9.74 -6.99 -3.75
N GLY A 41 8.73 -6.55 -2.96
CA GLY A 41 8.06 -7.35 -1.94
C GLY A 41 8.65 -7.23 -0.54
N ALA A 42 9.82 -6.62 -0.39
CA ALA A 42 10.48 -6.50 0.90
C ALA A 42 9.79 -5.56 1.89
N SER A 43 8.91 -4.66 1.43
CA SER A 43 8.23 -3.69 2.31
C SER A 43 7.48 -4.36 3.46
N ILE A 44 6.71 -5.40 3.19
CA ILE A 44 5.90 -6.11 4.19
C ILE A 44 6.79 -6.86 5.18
N THR A 45 7.79 -7.60 4.68
CA THR A 45 8.70 -8.36 5.54
C THR A 45 9.60 -7.47 6.39
N MET A 46 10.00 -6.30 5.88
CA MET A 46 10.73 -5.30 6.67
C MET A 46 9.85 -4.70 7.76
N ALA A 47 8.60 -4.32 7.43
CA ALA A 47 7.65 -3.81 8.42
C ALA A 47 7.36 -4.85 9.51
N LYS A 48 7.16 -6.12 9.10
CA LYS A 48 6.98 -7.23 10.03
C LYS A 48 8.18 -7.37 10.97
N GLY A 49 9.38 -7.51 10.43
CA GLY A 49 10.59 -7.67 11.24
C GLY A 49 10.83 -6.49 12.18
N ALA A 50 10.51 -5.27 11.75
CA ALA A 50 10.59 -4.09 12.60
C ALA A 50 9.55 -4.12 13.72
N ALA A 51 8.31 -4.51 13.43
CA ALA A 51 7.24 -4.65 14.43
C ALA A 51 7.59 -5.73 15.46
N ASP A 52 8.10 -6.89 15.02
CA ASP A 52 8.57 -7.96 15.91
C ASP A 52 9.72 -7.49 16.84
N ALA A 53 10.51 -6.53 16.38
CA ALA A 53 11.53 -5.87 17.18
C ALA A 53 11.01 -4.72 18.06
N GLY A 54 9.70 -4.49 18.11
CA GLY A 54 9.06 -3.47 18.94
C GLY A 54 8.84 -2.11 18.26
N GLN A 55 9.05 -2.02 16.95
CA GLN A 55 8.74 -0.80 16.18
C GLN A 55 7.23 -0.63 16.05
N HIS A 56 6.70 0.51 16.50
CA HIS A 56 5.29 0.87 16.27
C HIS A 56 5.11 2.39 16.16
N PRO A 57 4.35 2.86 15.16
CA PRO A 57 3.78 2.12 14.03
C PRO A 57 4.84 1.62 13.03
N ALA A 58 4.57 0.44 12.45
CA ALA A 58 5.32 -0.10 11.31
C ALA A 58 4.38 -0.19 10.10
N LEU A 59 4.64 0.63 9.07
CA LEU A 59 3.79 0.80 7.91
C LEU A 59 4.50 0.24 6.68
N ALA A 60 3.86 -0.65 5.91
CA ALA A 60 4.39 -1.13 4.64
C ALA A 60 3.67 -0.45 3.48
N VAL A 61 4.38 0.02 2.46
CA VAL A 61 3.81 0.53 1.21
C VAL A 61 4.27 -0.32 0.05
N ILE A 62 3.34 -0.88 -0.70
CA ILE A 62 3.57 -1.79 -1.82
C ILE A 62 2.61 -1.49 -2.97
N GLY A 63 2.99 -1.77 -4.22
CA GLY A 63 2.09 -1.69 -5.37
C GLY A 63 1.31 -2.99 -5.59
N ASP A 64 0.18 -2.91 -6.27
CA ASP A 64 -0.70 -4.05 -6.60
C ASP A 64 0.05 -5.19 -7.32
N SER A 65 0.84 -4.86 -8.33
CA SER A 65 1.63 -5.84 -9.09
C SER A 65 2.75 -6.44 -8.25
N THR A 66 3.47 -5.63 -7.47
CA THR A 66 4.54 -6.09 -6.58
C THR A 66 3.97 -6.97 -5.47
N PHE A 67 2.79 -6.62 -4.94
CA PHE A 67 2.10 -7.41 -3.93
C PHE A 67 1.79 -8.82 -4.43
N THR A 68 1.20 -8.95 -5.63
CA THR A 68 0.89 -10.26 -6.21
C THR A 68 2.11 -11.02 -6.70
N HIS A 69 3.22 -10.34 -6.99
CA HIS A 69 4.48 -10.97 -7.37
C HIS A 69 5.21 -11.59 -6.15
N SER A 70 5.36 -10.84 -5.06
CA SER A 70 6.23 -11.24 -3.93
C SER A 70 5.79 -10.75 -2.55
N GLY A 71 4.72 -9.94 -2.44
CA GLY A 71 4.25 -9.42 -1.16
C GLY A 71 3.33 -10.38 -0.38
N MET A 72 2.63 -11.30 -1.07
CA MET A 72 1.63 -12.18 -0.47
C MET A 72 2.21 -13.09 0.63
N THR A 73 3.41 -13.62 0.42
CA THR A 73 4.07 -14.49 1.42
C THR A 73 4.41 -13.74 2.70
N GLY A 74 4.88 -12.50 2.59
CA GLY A 74 5.14 -11.65 3.75
C GLY A 74 3.87 -11.28 4.52
N LEU A 75 2.77 -11.06 3.80
CA LEU A 75 1.47 -10.79 4.44
C LEU A 75 0.94 -12.03 5.17
N LEU A 76 1.01 -13.22 4.55
CA LEU A 76 0.61 -14.47 5.18
C LEU A 76 1.40 -14.74 6.46
N ASP A 77 2.71 -14.51 6.43
CA ASP A 77 3.59 -14.68 7.59
C ASP A 77 3.21 -13.71 8.72
N ALA A 78 3.00 -12.44 8.41
CA ALA A 78 2.56 -11.44 9.38
C ALA A 78 1.20 -11.79 10.02
N VAL A 79 0.24 -12.29 9.24
CA VAL A 79 -1.07 -12.75 9.73
C VAL A 79 -0.93 -13.95 10.66
N ASN A 80 -0.13 -14.95 10.25
CA ASN A 80 0.07 -16.17 11.05
C ASN A 80 0.69 -15.90 12.43
N GLU A 81 1.54 -14.89 12.52
CA GLU A 81 2.20 -14.49 13.78
C GLU A 81 1.44 -13.39 14.54
N GLY A 82 0.36 -12.85 13.97
CA GLY A 82 -0.42 -11.77 14.60
C GLY A 82 0.38 -10.48 14.74
N THR A 83 1.27 -10.20 13.78
CA THR A 83 2.15 -9.03 13.82
C THR A 83 1.34 -7.74 13.65
N ASN A 84 1.63 -6.72 14.46
CA ASN A 84 0.95 -5.43 14.40
C ASN A 84 1.57 -4.54 13.31
N ILE A 85 1.04 -4.61 12.09
CA ILE A 85 1.46 -3.79 10.93
C ILE A 85 0.27 -3.29 10.11
N THR A 86 0.42 -2.14 9.50
CA THR A 86 -0.53 -1.62 8.50
C THR A 86 0.10 -1.66 7.11
N VAL A 87 -0.53 -2.37 6.18
CA VAL A 87 -0.07 -2.51 4.79
C VAL A 87 -0.89 -1.62 3.87
N VAL A 88 -0.24 -0.73 3.15
CA VAL A 88 -0.87 0.14 2.15
C VAL A 88 -0.56 -0.40 0.76
N ILE A 89 -1.55 -1.01 0.09
CA ILE A 89 -1.42 -1.53 -1.28
C ILE A 89 -1.87 -0.46 -2.27
N SER A 90 -0.91 0.20 -2.92
CA SER A 90 -1.20 1.21 -3.94
C SER A 90 -1.71 0.56 -5.23
N ASP A 91 -3.04 0.52 -5.39
CA ASP A 91 -3.71 -0.11 -6.52
C ASP A 91 -3.94 0.90 -7.65
N ASN A 92 -3.09 0.85 -8.67
CA ASN A 92 -3.21 1.69 -9.86
C ASN A 92 -3.78 0.94 -11.09
N LEU A 93 -4.29 -0.27 -10.87
CA LEU A 93 -4.92 -1.16 -11.86
C LEU A 93 -3.99 -1.57 -13.01
N THR A 94 -2.68 -1.43 -12.86
CA THR A 94 -1.73 -1.72 -13.95
C THR A 94 -0.30 -1.88 -13.44
N THR A 95 0.51 -2.64 -14.17
CA THR A 95 1.97 -2.70 -14.01
C THR A 95 2.60 -1.51 -14.74
N GLY A 96 2.60 -0.32 -14.08
CA GLY A 96 2.89 0.97 -14.72
C GLY A 96 4.28 1.10 -15.32
N MET A 97 5.32 0.62 -14.62
CA MET A 97 6.73 0.84 -15.00
C MET A 97 7.18 0.05 -16.22
N THR A 98 6.54 -1.07 -16.54
CA THR A 98 6.95 -1.98 -17.62
C THR A 98 6.10 -1.87 -18.89
N GLY A 99 5.20 -0.88 -18.96
CA GLY A 99 4.42 -0.62 -20.18
C GLY A 99 2.91 -0.58 -19.99
N GLY A 100 2.40 -0.76 -18.77
CA GLY A 100 0.97 -0.68 -18.46
C GLY A 100 0.22 -1.97 -18.76
N GLN A 101 0.84 -3.11 -18.49
CA GLN A 101 0.20 -4.43 -18.51
C GLN A 101 -0.82 -4.54 -17.38
N ASP A 102 -1.79 -5.45 -17.51
CA ASP A 102 -2.73 -5.75 -16.45
C ASP A 102 -1.99 -6.32 -15.23
N SER A 103 -2.37 -5.84 -14.06
CA SER A 103 -1.92 -6.41 -12.79
C SER A 103 -2.68 -7.70 -12.49
N ALA A 104 -1.99 -8.74 -12.04
CA ALA A 104 -2.62 -10.01 -11.65
C ALA A 104 -3.61 -9.85 -10.49
N GLY A 105 -3.44 -8.80 -9.67
CA GLY A 105 -4.30 -8.46 -8.54
C GLY A 105 -5.51 -7.60 -8.90
N THR A 106 -5.64 -7.13 -10.14
CA THR A 106 -6.73 -6.22 -10.53
C THR A 106 -8.10 -6.81 -10.18
N GLY A 107 -8.88 -6.09 -9.36
CA GLY A 107 -10.21 -6.48 -8.90
C GLY A 107 -10.27 -7.66 -7.93
N ARG A 108 -9.13 -8.12 -7.38
CA ARG A 108 -9.04 -9.29 -6.50
C ARG A 108 -8.28 -9.05 -5.19
N LEU A 109 -7.71 -7.87 -5.00
CA LEU A 109 -6.81 -7.60 -3.85
C LEU A 109 -7.50 -7.85 -2.52
N GLU A 110 -8.77 -7.43 -2.35
CA GLU A 110 -9.53 -7.65 -1.14
C GLU A 110 -9.72 -9.15 -0.86
N GLN A 111 -10.07 -9.91 -1.90
CA GLN A 111 -10.26 -11.37 -1.78
C GLN A 111 -8.94 -12.09 -1.48
N ILE A 112 -7.84 -11.64 -2.08
CA ILE A 112 -6.50 -12.18 -1.82
C ILE A 112 -6.12 -11.91 -0.36
N CYS A 113 -6.25 -10.68 0.13
CA CYS A 113 -5.92 -10.33 1.51
C CYS A 113 -6.78 -11.11 2.52
N ALA A 114 -8.10 -11.21 2.28
CA ALA A 114 -8.99 -12.01 3.11
C ALA A 114 -8.64 -13.50 3.07
N GLY A 115 -8.28 -14.03 1.88
CA GLY A 115 -7.84 -15.42 1.69
C GLY A 115 -6.51 -15.73 2.39
N LEU A 116 -5.66 -14.73 2.60
CA LEU A 116 -4.43 -14.83 3.39
C LEU A 116 -4.69 -14.68 4.90
N GLY A 117 -5.94 -14.44 5.32
CA GLY A 117 -6.34 -14.41 6.72
C GLY A 117 -6.39 -13.01 7.35
N VAL A 118 -6.25 -11.94 6.57
CA VAL A 118 -6.54 -10.59 7.09
C VAL A 118 -8.03 -10.47 7.41
N ASP A 119 -8.37 -9.95 8.59
CA ASP A 119 -9.77 -9.72 8.96
C ASP A 119 -10.44 -8.79 7.93
N PRO A 120 -11.55 -9.21 7.30
CA PRO A 120 -12.27 -8.38 6.32
C PRO A 120 -12.69 -7.01 6.83
N ALA A 121 -12.90 -6.84 8.14
CA ALA A 121 -13.20 -5.54 8.76
C ALA A 121 -12.03 -4.57 8.68
N HIS A 122 -10.81 -5.08 8.54
CA HIS A 122 -9.54 -4.34 8.45
C HIS A 122 -8.93 -4.36 7.04
N ILE A 123 -9.75 -4.67 6.02
CA ILE A 123 -9.41 -4.49 4.60
C ILE A 123 -10.20 -3.31 4.07
N ARG A 124 -9.55 -2.17 3.91
CA ARG A 124 -10.21 -0.89 3.60
C ARG A 124 -9.83 -0.41 2.19
N VAL A 125 -10.83 -0.09 1.39
CA VAL A 125 -10.62 0.47 0.04
C VAL A 125 -11.03 1.93 0.02
N VAL A 126 -10.19 2.78 -0.57
CA VAL A 126 -10.46 4.22 -0.69
C VAL A 126 -9.99 4.76 -2.04
N VAL A 127 -10.70 5.75 -2.58
CA VAL A 127 -10.25 6.47 -3.78
C VAL A 127 -9.40 7.67 -3.33
N PRO A 128 -8.09 7.71 -3.66
CA PRO A 128 -7.18 8.75 -3.18
C PRO A 128 -7.38 10.06 -3.96
N LEU A 129 -8.29 10.90 -3.48
CA LEU A 129 -8.58 12.23 -4.03
C LEU A 129 -8.34 13.31 -2.96
N PRO A 130 -8.12 14.59 -3.34
CA PRO A 130 -7.99 15.68 -2.36
C PRO A 130 -9.19 15.77 -1.40
N ARG A 131 -10.41 15.50 -1.90
CA ARG A 131 -11.64 15.56 -1.09
C ARG A 131 -11.79 14.41 -0.08
N THR A 132 -11.11 13.27 -0.31
CA THR A 132 -11.13 12.09 0.59
C THR A 132 -9.90 12.05 1.51
N ARG A 133 -9.11 13.13 1.57
CA ARG A 133 -7.87 13.16 2.36
C ARG A 133 -8.12 12.97 3.86
N GLU A 134 -9.11 13.63 4.42
CA GLU A 134 -9.43 13.50 5.84
C GLU A 134 -10.02 12.12 6.18
N GLU A 135 -10.82 11.55 5.27
CA GLU A 135 -11.28 10.16 5.37
C GLU A 135 -10.10 9.18 5.38
N MET A 136 -9.14 9.36 4.48
CA MET A 136 -7.92 8.52 4.45
C MET A 136 -7.08 8.64 5.72
N LYS A 137 -6.99 9.85 6.29
CA LYS A 137 -6.26 10.06 7.54
C LYS A 137 -6.95 9.38 8.71
N ALA A 138 -8.28 9.50 8.80
CA ALA A 138 -9.07 8.81 9.83
C ALA A 138 -8.89 7.29 9.72
N MET A 139 -9.01 6.74 8.51
CA MET A 139 -8.79 5.33 8.22
C MET A 139 -7.38 4.87 8.63
N LEU A 140 -6.33 5.64 8.28
CA LEU A 140 -4.96 5.31 8.67
C LEU A 140 -4.79 5.26 10.19
N ARG A 141 -5.39 6.21 10.93
CA ARG A 141 -5.32 6.20 12.40
C ARG A 141 -6.05 5.01 13.01
N GLU A 142 -7.23 4.64 12.48
CA GLU A 142 -7.97 3.45 12.91
C GLU A 142 -7.14 2.18 12.70
N GLU A 143 -6.57 2.02 11.51
CA GLU A 143 -5.83 0.81 11.17
C GLU A 143 -4.45 0.73 11.86
N ILE A 144 -3.81 1.86 12.16
CA ILE A 144 -2.60 1.89 12.99
C ILE A 144 -2.91 1.52 14.45
N ALA A 145 -4.08 1.90 14.96
CA ALA A 145 -4.50 1.59 16.32
C ALA A 145 -5.00 0.15 16.50
N TYR A 146 -5.26 -0.56 15.40
CA TYR A 146 -5.68 -1.95 15.43
C TYR A 146 -4.49 -2.86 15.79
N ASP A 147 -4.70 -3.76 16.76
CA ASP A 147 -3.68 -4.72 17.18
C ASP A 147 -3.73 -5.98 16.29
N GLY A 148 -3.01 -5.94 15.20
CA GLY A 148 -2.96 -6.99 14.19
C GLY A 148 -2.56 -6.48 12.81
N VAL A 149 -2.77 -7.32 11.80
CA VAL A 149 -2.49 -6.96 10.41
C VAL A 149 -3.70 -6.27 9.78
N SER A 150 -3.52 -5.05 9.33
CA SER A 150 -4.52 -4.29 8.57
C SER A 150 -4.05 -3.96 7.16
N VAL A 151 -4.99 -3.79 6.23
CA VAL A 151 -4.70 -3.49 4.82
C VAL A 151 -5.55 -2.31 4.35
N ILE A 152 -4.89 -1.29 3.82
CA ILE A 152 -5.55 -0.15 3.15
C ILE A 152 -5.20 -0.19 1.67
N ILE A 153 -6.21 -0.10 0.80
CA ILE A 153 -6.07 -0.16 -0.66
C ILE A 153 -6.51 1.17 -1.27
N PRO A 154 -5.61 2.16 -1.41
CA PRO A 154 -5.89 3.35 -2.21
C PRO A 154 -5.95 2.95 -3.68
N ARG A 155 -7.16 2.94 -4.26
CA ARG A 155 -7.42 2.50 -5.64
C ARG A 155 -7.71 3.66 -6.58
N ARG A 156 -6.86 3.83 -7.59
CA ARG A 156 -7.09 4.81 -8.66
C ARG A 156 -6.29 4.47 -9.90
N GLU A 157 -6.96 4.45 -11.06
CA GLU A 157 -6.32 4.19 -12.35
C GLU A 157 -5.08 5.04 -12.58
N CYS A 158 -4.03 4.43 -13.11
CA CYS A 158 -2.80 5.10 -13.50
C CYS A 158 -3.07 6.23 -14.52
N ILE A 159 -2.56 7.42 -14.26
CA ILE A 159 -2.74 8.59 -15.14
C ILE A 159 -2.24 8.33 -16.56
N GLN A 160 -1.15 7.58 -16.72
CA GLN A 160 -0.59 7.25 -18.04
C GLN A 160 -1.52 6.31 -18.81
N THR A 161 -2.09 5.31 -18.15
CA THR A 161 -3.05 4.37 -18.75
C THR A 161 -4.34 5.09 -19.12
N ALA A 162 -4.89 5.92 -18.25
CA ALA A 162 -6.06 6.74 -18.50
C ALA A 162 -5.88 7.68 -19.72
N LYS A 163 -4.71 8.31 -19.86
CA LYS A 163 -4.38 9.14 -21.04
C LYS A 163 -4.35 8.33 -22.32
N ARG A 164 -3.79 7.12 -22.33
CA ARG A 164 -3.76 6.23 -23.50
C ARG A 164 -5.17 5.80 -23.91
N HIS A 165 -6.01 5.38 -22.97
CA HIS A 165 -7.40 5.00 -23.23
C HIS A 165 -8.20 6.15 -23.84
N ASN A 166 -8.05 7.38 -23.33
CA ASN A 166 -8.73 8.54 -23.84
C ASN A 166 -8.27 8.92 -25.26
N ALA A 167 -6.97 8.82 -25.54
CA ALA A 167 -6.43 9.08 -26.88
C ALA A 167 -6.91 8.06 -27.93
N THR A 168 -7.13 6.81 -27.53
CA THR A 168 -7.66 5.76 -28.44
C THR A 168 -9.15 5.97 -28.73
N LYS A 169 -9.93 6.39 -27.72
CA LYS A 169 -11.37 6.72 -27.90
C LYS A 169 -11.62 7.94 -28.81
N GLN A 170 -10.70 8.87 -28.90
CA GLN A 170 -10.82 10.05 -29.78
C GLN A 170 -10.46 9.75 -31.24
N LYS A 171 -9.90 8.59 -31.54
CA LYS A 171 -9.52 8.17 -32.91
C LYS A 171 -10.52 7.19 -33.55
N GLN A 172 -11.56 6.80 -32.81
CA GLN A 172 -12.71 6.03 -33.28
C GLN A 172 -13.92 6.95 -33.51
#